data_919e250c74bdd3f4adf2a4912c604e47
#
_entry.id   919e250c74bdd3f4adf2a4912c604e47
#
_cell.length_a   1.000
_cell.length_b   1.000
_cell.length_c   1.000
_cell.angle_alpha   90.00
_cell.angle_beta   90.00
_cell.angle_gamma   90.00
#
_symmetry.space_group_name_H-M   'P 1'
#
loop_
_entity.id
_entity.type
_entity.pdbx_description
1 polymer ?
#
loop_
_entity_poly.entity_id
_entity_poly.type
_entity_poly.pdbx_seq_one_letter_code
_entity_poly.pdbx_strand_id
1 'polypeptide(L)'
;MVDLILKYNKILLMFIVLAFVSLNVKNAKAVENVNDPFESVNRNIFKFNNNLDDYFFKPVAKGWRKIPDIPRKPLTNLATTAKTPISLANAVLQLNKQSIGNIIGRFLINMTFGLGGLFDVASTDSFGNITEVEEDFGQTLAVWGVPDGPYVMLPIFGPSSVRDAFGLGVDTITNPLSFG
;
A
#
# COMPACT_ATOMS: atom_id res chain seq x y z
N MET A 1 11.39 -37.23 -0.70
CA MET A 1 11.73 -37.01 0.74
C MET A 1 11.78 -35.51 1.08
N VAL A 2 12.46 -34.68 0.30
CA VAL A 2 12.56 -33.22 0.53
C VAL A 2 11.20 -32.52 0.47
N ASP A 3 10.34 -32.87 -0.52
CA ASP A 3 9.01 -32.26 -0.66
C ASP A 3 8.06 -32.60 0.50
N LEU A 4 8.24 -33.74 1.12
CA LEU A 4 7.45 -34.16 2.26
C LEU A 4 7.85 -33.32 3.52
N ILE A 5 9.13 -33.08 3.70
CA ILE A 5 9.67 -32.25 4.81
C ILE A 5 9.21 -30.80 4.66
N LEU A 6 9.25 -30.24 3.46
CA LEU A 6 8.77 -28.89 3.18
C LEU A 6 7.26 -28.73 3.42
N LYS A 7 6.47 -29.78 3.09
CA LYS A 7 5.03 -29.80 3.34
C LYS A 7 4.70 -29.83 4.85
N TYR A 8 5.44 -30.63 5.63
CA TYR A 8 5.26 -30.69 7.09
C TYR A 8 5.72 -29.40 7.77
N ASN A 9 6.80 -28.75 7.32
CA ASN A 9 7.24 -27.46 7.85
C ASN A 9 6.21 -26.34 7.60
N LYS A 10 5.57 -26.31 6.44
CA LYS A 10 4.48 -25.36 6.14
C LYS A 10 3.25 -25.59 7.02
N ILE A 11 2.89 -26.85 7.24
CA ILE A 11 1.75 -27.22 8.11
C ILE A 11 2.07 -26.87 9.57
N LEU A 12 3.28 -27.17 10.03
CA LEU A 12 3.74 -26.84 11.39
C LEU A 12 3.77 -25.31 11.59
N LEU A 13 4.27 -24.55 10.61
CA LEU A 13 4.27 -23.09 10.67
C LEU A 13 2.84 -22.54 10.72
N MET A 14 1.92 -23.11 9.94
CA MET A 14 0.50 -22.74 9.95
C MET A 14 -0.15 -23.04 11.30
N PHE A 15 0.17 -24.17 11.94
CA PHE A 15 -0.33 -24.49 13.28
C PHE A 15 0.27 -23.58 14.36
N ILE A 16 1.54 -23.19 14.24
CA ILE A 16 2.20 -22.24 15.16
C ILE A 16 1.53 -20.86 15.03
N VAL A 17 1.28 -20.38 13.79
CA VAL A 17 0.59 -19.11 13.53
C VAL A 17 -0.85 -19.17 14.03
N LEU A 18 -1.59 -20.27 13.77
CA LEU A 18 -2.95 -20.46 14.27
C LEU A 18 -3.00 -20.51 15.80
N ALA A 19 -2.03 -21.17 16.45
CA ALA A 19 -1.91 -21.19 17.90
C ALA A 19 -1.60 -19.82 18.48
N PHE A 20 -0.76 -19.02 17.81
CA PHE A 20 -0.45 -17.65 18.22
C PHE A 20 -1.65 -16.72 18.05
N VAL A 21 -2.43 -16.88 16.99
CA VAL A 21 -3.68 -16.13 16.74
C VAL A 21 -4.76 -16.50 17.75
N SER A 22 -4.93 -17.80 18.06
CA SER A 22 -5.94 -18.25 19.01
C SER A 22 -5.65 -17.88 20.46
N LEU A 23 -4.38 -17.66 20.82
CA LEU A 23 -3.99 -17.17 22.15
C LEU A 23 -4.31 -15.68 22.35
N ASN A 24 -4.50 -14.92 21.28
CA ASN A 24 -4.81 -13.48 21.34
C ASN A 24 -6.29 -13.15 21.12
N VAL A 25 -7.15 -14.12 20.80
CA VAL A 25 -8.60 -13.90 20.68
C VAL A 25 -9.25 -14.02 22.07
N LYS A 26 -8.89 -13.15 23.00
CA LYS A 26 -9.69 -12.90 24.19
C LYS A 26 -10.58 -11.69 23.93
N ASN A 27 -11.85 -11.97 23.65
CA ASN A 27 -13.00 -11.07 23.78
C ASN A 27 -12.93 -9.78 22.93
N ALA A 28 -13.38 -9.86 21.69
CA ALA A 28 -13.96 -8.69 21.02
C ALA A 28 -15.30 -8.34 21.72
N LYS A 29 -15.23 -7.71 22.89
CA LYS A 29 -16.32 -6.89 23.37
C LYS A 29 -16.23 -5.59 22.58
N ALA A 30 -17.36 -5.14 22.02
CA ALA A 30 -17.49 -3.79 21.50
C ALA A 30 -17.01 -2.83 22.59
N VAL A 31 -15.86 -2.18 22.37
CA VAL A 31 -15.18 -1.41 23.40
C VAL A 31 -15.69 0.01 23.32
N GLU A 32 -16.47 0.38 24.31
CA GLU A 32 -16.91 1.75 24.60
C GLU A 32 -15.73 2.67 25.00
N ASN A 33 -14.52 2.12 25.15
CA ASN A 33 -13.25 2.82 25.33
C ASN A 33 -12.25 2.25 24.33
N VAL A 34 -12.08 2.96 23.21
CA VAL A 34 -10.92 2.77 22.33
C VAL A 34 -9.70 3.22 23.14
N ASN A 35 -9.04 2.27 23.79
CA ASN A 35 -7.79 2.56 24.49
C ASN A 35 -6.70 2.79 23.41
N ASP A 36 -6.56 4.04 22.96
CA ASP A 36 -5.49 4.49 22.09
C ASP A 36 -4.25 4.74 22.96
N PRO A 37 -3.26 3.85 23.00
CA PRO A 37 -2.08 4.01 23.84
C PRO A 37 -1.22 5.22 23.41
N PHE A 38 -1.46 5.75 22.21
CA PHE A 38 -0.74 6.86 21.61
C PHE A 38 -1.59 8.13 21.47
N GLU A 39 -2.77 8.21 22.11
CA GLU A 39 -3.75 9.29 21.92
C GLU A 39 -3.12 10.69 21.99
N SER A 40 -2.30 10.96 22.99
CA SER A 40 -1.66 12.27 23.18
C SER A 40 -0.75 12.63 21.98
N VAL A 41 0.03 11.68 21.50
CA VAL A 41 0.92 11.84 20.34
C VAL A 41 0.09 11.98 19.07
N ASN A 42 -0.88 11.10 18.89
CA ASN A 42 -1.78 11.11 17.74
C ASN A 42 -2.52 12.43 17.58
N ARG A 43 -3.03 13.00 18.67
CA ARG A 43 -3.70 14.32 18.66
C ARG A 43 -2.76 15.47 18.27
N ASN A 44 -1.51 15.43 18.72
CA ASN A 44 -0.54 16.47 18.36
C ASN A 44 -0.15 16.38 16.88
N ILE A 45 0.09 15.17 16.37
CA ILE A 45 0.40 14.94 14.95
C ILE A 45 -0.82 15.30 14.09
N PHE A 46 -2.04 14.97 14.52
CA PHE A 46 -3.25 15.36 13.81
C PHE A 46 -3.37 16.88 13.66
N LYS A 47 -3.11 17.65 14.73
CA LYS A 47 -3.10 19.13 14.66
C LYS A 47 -2.01 19.64 13.69
N PHE A 48 -0.82 19.04 13.75
CA PHE A 48 0.25 19.37 12.82
C PHE A 48 -0.16 19.09 11.37
N ASN A 49 -0.74 17.92 11.08
CA ASN A 49 -1.20 17.56 9.75
C ASN A 49 -2.29 18.51 9.24
N ASN A 50 -3.26 18.89 10.09
CA ASN A 50 -4.30 19.86 9.73
C ASN A 50 -3.71 21.23 9.39
N ASN A 51 -2.76 21.71 10.16
CA ASN A 51 -2.10 22.98 9.87
C ASN A 51 -1.33 22.89 8.54
N LEU A 52 -0.60 21.79 8.32
CA LEU A 52 0.13 21.55 7.08
C LEU A 52 -0.82 21.46 5.87
N ASP A 53 -1.97 20.82 6.03
CA ASP A 53 -3.01 20.74 5.00
C ASP A 53 -3.58 22.14 4.68
N ASP A 54 -3.95 22.91 5.70
CA ASP A 54 -4.56 24.22 5.50
C ASP A 54 -3.61 25.25 4.87
N TYR A 55 -2.35 25.26 5.32
CA TYR A 55 -1.39 26.30 4.89
C TYR A 55 -0.54 25.88 3.68
N PHE A 56 -0.38 24.59 3.42
CA PHE A 56 0.48 24.10 2.36
C PHE A 56 -0.25 23.21 1.33
N PHE A 57 -0.81 22.07 1.75
CA PHE A 57 -1.36 21.12 0.78
C PHE A 57 -2.60 21.63 0.05
N LYS A 58 -3.54 22.23 0.74
CA LYS A 58 -4.75 22.80 0.09
C LYS A 58 -4.43 23.91 -0.93
N PRO A 59 -3.56 24.90 -0.64
CA PRO A 59 -3.13 25.89 -1.63
C PRO A 59 -2.43 25.23 -2.83
N VAL A 60 -1.51 24.30 -2.59
CA VAL A 60 -0.80 23.56 -3.64
C VAL A 60 -1.77 22.75 -4.50
N ALA A 61 -2.69 22.01 -3.88
CA ALA A 61 -3.69 21.22 -4.58
C ALA A 61 -4.65 22.09 -5.41
N LYS A 62 -5.03 23.29 -4.91
CA LYS A 62 -5.81 24.24 -5.68
C LYS A 62 -5.03 24.76 -6.89
N GLY A 63 -3.74 25.02 -6.75
CA GLY A 63 -2.86 25.40 -7.85
C GLY A 63 -2.73 24.27 -8.88
N TRP A 64 -2.48 23.04 -8.41
CA TRP A 64 -2.36 21.84 -9.25
C TRP A 64 -3.62 21.58 -10.10
N ARG A 65 -4.82 21.77 -9.52
CA ARG A 65 -6.09 21.59 -10.23
C ARG A 65 -6.33 22.62 -11.34
N LYS A 66 -5.63 23.77 -11.32
CA LYS A 66 -5.70 24.78 -12.38
C LYS A 66 -4.88 24.42 -13.62
N ILE A 67 -3.94 23.47 -13.49
CA ILE A 67 -3.14 22.98 -14.59
C ILE A 67 -4.06 22.14 -15.51
N PRO A 68 -4.05 22.38 -16.84
CA PRO A 68 -4.80 21.57 -17.79
C PRO A 68 -4.48 20.08 -17.70
N ASP A 69 -5.43 19.23 -18.09
CA ASP A 69 -5.27 17.76 -18.00
C ASP A 69 -4.09 17.23 -18.82
N ILE A 70 -3.79 17.86 -19.96
CA ILE A 70 -2.74 17.37 -20.87
C ILE A 70 -1.35 17.31 -20.21
N PRO A 71 -0.81 18.32 -19.52
CA PRO A 71 0.46 18.15 -18.81
C PRO A 71 0.29 17.41 -17.48
N ARG A 72 -0.86 17.49 -16.82
CA ARG A 72 -1.10 16.94 -15.47
C ARG A 72 -1.24 15.42 -15.46
N LYS A 73 -2.12 14.87 -16.33
CA LYS A 73 -2.36 13.42 -16.40
C LYS A 73 -1.11 12.61 -16.76
N PRO A 74 -0.31 12.97 -17.78
CA PRO A 74 0.94 12.29 -18.05
C PRO A 74 1.91 12.25 -16.88
N LEU A 75 2.05 13.33 -16.12
CA LEU A 75 2.90 13.36 -14.93
C LEU A 75 2.39 12.43 -13.82
N THR A 76 1.07 12.40 -13.61
CA THR A 76 0.45 11.47 -12.65
C THR A 76 0.66 10.02 -13.08
N ASN A 77 0.44 9.70 -14.36
CA ASN A 77 0.62 8.34 -14.89
C ASN A 77 2.07 7.88 -14.77
N LEU A 78 3.04 8.79 -15.03
CA LEU A 78 4.45 8.47 -14.86
C LEU A 78 4.78 8.15 -13.40
N ALA A 79 4.25 8.92 -12.45
CA ALA A 79 4.43 8.66 -11.01
C ALA A 79 3.82 7.31 -10.60
N THR A 80 2.63 6.95 -11.11
CA THR A 80 2.02 5.63 -10.90
C THR A 80 2.88 4.52 -11.51
N THR A 81 3.36 4.70 -12.75
CA THR A 81 4.24 3.74 -13.42
C THR A 81 5.54 3.50 -12.64
N ALA A 82 6.09 4.54 -12.03
CA ALA A 82 7.31 4.42 -11.21
C ALA A 82 7.12 3.60 -9.92
N LYS A 83 5.90 3.45 -9.42
CA LYS A 83 5.57 2.58 -8.27
C LYS A 83 5.42 1.10 -8.65
N THR A 84 5.30 0.78 -9.93
CA THR A 84 5.03 -0.59 -10.42
C THR A 84 5.96 -1.65 -9.81
N PRO A 85 7.30 -1.44 -9.68
CA PRO A 85 8.17 -2.46 -9.11
C PRO A 85 7.80 -2.85 -7.67
N ILE A 86 7.39 -1.88 -6.84
CA ILE A 86 6.98 -2.12 -5.44
C ILE A 86 5.67 -2.87 -5.42
N SER A 87 4.65 -2.40 -6.15
CA SER A 87 3.35 -3.06 -6.22
C SER A 87 3.48 -4.49 -6.75
N LEU A 88 4.33 -4.72 -7.76
CA LEU A 88 4.58 -6.06 -8.29
C LEU A 88 5.26 -6.97 -7.26
N ALA A 89 6.27 -6.48 -6.55
CA ALA A 89 6.95 -7.24 -5.50
C ALA A 89 5.95 -7.66 -4.41
N ASN A 90 5.11 -6.74 -3.95
CA ASN A 90 4.09 -7.03 -2.95
C ASN A 90 3.02 -8.00 -3.48
N ALA A 91 2.53 -7.84 -4.70
CA ALA A 91 1.59 -8.78 -5.32
C ALA A 91 2.16 -10.22 -5.39
N VAL A 92 3.46 -10.35 -5.70
CA VAL A 92 4.17 -11.64 -5.69
C VAL A 92 4.26 -12.22 -4.28
N LEU A 93 4.63 -11.42 -3.28
CA LEU A 93 4.71 -11.84 -1.88
C LEU A 93 3.34 -12.28 -1.32
N GLN A 94 2.26 -11.67 -1.80
CA GLN A 94 0.87 -12.03 -1.49
C GLN A 94 0.38 -13.26 -2.26
N LEU A 95 1.12 -13.73 -3.29
CA LEU A 95 0.70 -14.77 -4.23
C LEU A 95 -0.61 -14.42 -4.98
N ASN A 96 -0.89 -13.14 -5.15
CA ASN A 96 -2.10 -12.61 -5.81
C ASN A 96 -1.91 -12.61 -7.34
N LYS A 97 -2.27 -13.72 -7.96
CA LYS A 97 -2.10 -13.92 -9.42
C LYS A 97 -2.85 -12.87 -10.25
N GLN A 98 -4.02 -12.42 -9.79
CA GLN A 98 -4.81 -11.42 -10.50
C GLN A 98 -4.11 -10.05 -10.46
N SER A 99 -3.66 -9.61 -9.28
CA SER A 99 -2.90 -8.37 -9.15
C SER A 99 -1.61 -8.42 -9.97
N ILE A 100 -0.87 -9.53 -9.92
CA ILE A 100 0.34 -9.73 -10.73
C ILE A 100 0.03 -9.56 -12.23
N GLY A 101 -1.03 -10.22 -12.72
CA GLY A 101 -1.43 -10.13 -14.12
C GLY A 101 -1.82 -8.71 -14.53
N ASN A 102 -2.62 -8.02 -13.71
CA ASN A 102 -3.04 -6.66 -13.97
C ASN A 102 -1.85 -5.68 -13.96
N ILE A 103 -0.98 -5.77 -12.95
CA ILE A 103 0.19 -4.88 -12.82
C ILE A 103 1.14 -5.06 -14.01
N ILE A 104 1.48 -6.30 -14.38
CA ILE A 104 2.37 -6.58 -15.52
C ILE A 104 1.70 -6.15 -16.83
N GLY A 105 0.43 -6.48 -17.02
CA GLY A 105 -0.32 -6.12 -18.23
C GLY A 105 -0.37 -4.61 -18.44
N ARG A 106 -0.76 -3.86 -17.41
CA ARG A 106 -0.77 -2.39 -17.45
C ARG A 106 0.63 -1.81 -17.71
N PHE A 107 1.65 -2.31 -17.00
CA PHE A 107 3.01 -1.85 -17.19
C PHE A 107 3.47 -2.01 -18.64
N LEU A 108 3.33 -3.21 -19.20
CA LEU A 108 3.76 -3.47 -20.58
C LEU A 108 2.99 -2.64 -21.60
N ILE A 109 1.67 -2.53 -21.46
CA ILE A 109 0.84 -1.76 -22.38
C ILE A 109 1.18 -0.26 -22.27
N ASN A 110 1.25 0.29 -21.07
CA ASN A 110 1.53 1.71 -20.87
C ASN A 110 2.97 2.07 -21.26
N MET A 111 3.93 1.18 -21.05
CA MET A 111 5.32 1.39 -21.49
C MET A 111 5.46 1.37 -23.01
N THR A 112 4.72 0.50 -23.71
CA THR A 112 4.82 0.35 -25.17
C THR A 112 3.92 1.34 -25.90
N PHE A 113 2.63 1.32 -25.63
CA PHE A 113 1.62 2.14 -26.32
C PHE A 113 1.36 3.49 -25.65
N GLY A 114 1.67 3.60 -24.35
CA GLY A 114 1.49 4.80 -23.55
C GLY A 114 2.70 5.74 -23.50
N LEU A 115 3.65 5.62 -24.44
CA LEU A 115 4.88 6.43 -24.53
C LEU A 115 5.68 6.43 -23.23
N GLY A 116 6.08 5.22 -22.77
CA GLY A 116 6.87 5.08 -21.54
C GLY A 116 6.07 5.34 -20.26
N GLY A 117 4.75 5.10 -20.29
CA GLY A 117 3.87 5.29 -19.13
C GLY A 117 3.32 6.71 -18.95
N LEU A 118 3.54 7.61 -19.91
CA LEU A 118 2.92 8.94 -19.90
C LEU A 118 1.41 8.88 -20.09
N PHE A 119 0.91 7.94 -20.89
CA PHE A 119 -0.51 7.75 -21.15
C PHE A 119 -0.97 6.39 -20.60
N ASP A 120 -2.08 6.42 -19.86
CA ASP A 120 -2.72 5.21 -19.33
C ASP A 120 -3.66 4.62 -20.39
N VAL A 121 -3.08 3.96 -21.38
CA VAL A 121 -3.84 3.28 -22.46
C VAL A 121 -4.40 1.93 -22.02
N ALA A 122 -3.82 1.30 -21.01
CA ALA A 122 -4.28 0.02 -20.46
C ALA A 122 -5.69 0.12 -19.83
N SER A 123 -6.10 1.31 -19.38
CA SER A 123 -7.45 1.57 -18.86
C SER A 123 -8.51 1.78 -19.96
N THR A 124 -8.14 1.75 -21.23
CA THR A 124 -9.07 1.93 -22.33
C THR A 124 -9.72 0.61 -22.76
N ASP A 125 -10.92 0.69 -23.35
CA ASP A 125 -11.65 -0.48 -23.85
C ASP A 125 -10.85 -1.25 -24.91
N SER A 126 -10.02 -0.55 -25.70
CA SER A 126 -9.16 -1.16 -26.71
C SER A 126 -8.15 -2.16 -26.14
N PHE A 127 -7.78 -2.01 -24.88
CA PHE A 127 -6.84 -2.91 -24.17
C PHE A 127 -7.51 -3.71 -23.05
N GLY A 128 -8.84 -3.76 -23.03
CA GLY A 128 -9.61 -4.57 -22.08
C GLY A 128 -9.83 -3.92 -20.72
N ASN A 129 -9.66 -2.61 -20.61
CA ASN A 129 -9.97 -1.82 -19.40
C ASN A 129 -9.34 -2.44 -18.14
N ILE A 130 -8.03 -2.69 -18.17
CA ILE A 130 -7.31 -3.34 -17.07
C ILE A 130 -7.29 -2.40 -15.86
N THR A 131 -7.86 -2.86 -14.75
CA THR A 131 -7.94 -2.10 -13.50
C THR A 131 -6.55 -1.81 -12.92
N GLU A 132 -6.33 -0.59 -12.44
CA GLU A 132 -5.15 -0.24 -11.67
C GLU A 132 -5.18 -0.93 -10.32
N VAL A 133 -4.05 -1.52 -9.93
CA VAL A 133 -3.87 -2.20 -8.65
C VAL A 133 -2.59 -1.67 -8.02
N GLU A 134 -2.72 -1.14 -6.82
CA GLU A 134 -1.58 -0.75 -5.98
C GLU A 134 -1.51 -1.72 -4.80
N GLU A 135 -0.39 -2.40 -4.67
CA GLU A 135 -0.09 -3.29 -3.55
C GLU A 135 1.08 -2.73 -2.75
N ASP A 136 0.99 -2.81 -1.43
CA ASP A 136 2.01 -2.32 -0.50
C ASP A 136 2.40 -3.39 0.52
N PHE A 137 3.47 -3.13 1.28
CA PHE A 137 3.96 -4.10 2.25
C PHE A 137 3.08 -4.22 3.50
N GLY A 138 2.31 -3.17 3.84
CA GLY A 138 1.30 -3.24 4.90
C GLY A 138 0.19 -4.24 4.55
N GLN A 139 -0.30 -4.20 3.29
CA GLN A 139 -1.25 -5.18 2.75
C GLN A 139 -0.65 -6.59 2.72
N THR A 140 0.62 -6.72 2.34
CA THR A 140 1.34 -7.99 2.34
C THR A 140 1.38 -8.60 3.74
N LEU A 141 1.69 -7.81 4.75
CA LEU A 141 1.66 -8.25 6.15
C LEU A 141 0.24 -8.66 6.59
N ALA A 142 -0.79 -7.92 6.14
CA ALA A 142 -2.18 -8.29 6.41
C ALA A 142 -2.54 -9.66 5.81
N VAL A 143 -2.17 -9.91 4.56
CA VAL A 143 -2.37 -11.22 3.90
C VAL A 143 -1.63 -12.34 4.64
N TRP A 144 -0.47 -12.05 5.22
CA TRP A 144 0.27 -12.99 6.05
C TRP A 144 -0.32 -13.16 7.46
N GLY A 145 -1.39 -12.46 7.80
CA GLY A 145 -2.09 -12.58 9.08
C GLY A 145 -1.50 -11.73 10.21
N VAL A 146 -0.65 -10.76 9.90
CA VAL A 146 -0.16 -9.79 10.89
C VAL A 146 -1.29 -8.83 11.26
N PRO A 147 -1.68 -8.71 12.55
CA PRO A 147 -2.73 -7.81 12.97
C PRO A 147 -2.32 -6.34 12.80
N ASP A 148 -3.32 -5.45 12.64
CA ASP A 148 -3.09 -4.00 12.45
C ASP A 148 -2.26 -3.37 13.58
N GLY A 149 -2.42 -3.87 14.80
CA GLY A 149 -1.85 -3.25 15.99
C GLY A 149 -2.58 -1.95 16.38
N PRO A 150 -2.00 -1.18 17.30
CA PRO A 150 -2.56 0.10 17.72
C PRO A 150 -2.67 1.11 16.58
N TYR A 151 -3.64 2.01 16.72
CA TYR A 151 -3.78 3.18 15.86
C TYR A 151 -2.60 4.14 16.05
N VAL A 152 -2.08 4.66 14.96
CA VAL A 152 -1.03 5.69 14.95
C VAL A 152 -1.36 6.76 13.91
N MET A 153 -1.14 8.02 14.28
CA MET A 153 -1.21 9.14 13.35
C MET A 153 0.21 9.42 12.83
N LEU A 154 0.41 9.31 11.53
CA LEU A 154 1.71 9.59 10.92
C LEU A 154 1.80 11.06 10.51
N PRO A 155 2.95 11.73 10.75
CA PRO A 155 3.19 13.06 10.18
C PRO A 155 3.09 13.00 8.65
N ILE A 156 2.34 13.93 8.05
CA ILE A 156 2.12 14.05 6.60
C ILE A 156 1.20 12.95 6.03
N PHE A 157 1.41 11.68 6.39
CA PHE A 157 0.67 10.54 5.82
C PHE A 157 -0.72 10.33 6.42
N GLY A 158 -0.96 10.84 7.65
CA GLY A 158 -2.28 10.78 8.28
C GLY A 158 -2.55 9.49 9.07
N PRO A 159 -3.82 9.04 9.13
CA PRO A 159 -4.24 7.88 9.89
C PRO A 159 -3.59 6.59 9.39
N SER A 160 -3.09 5.75 10.32
CA SER A 160 -2.42 4.49 10.01
C SER A 160 -2.57 3.51 11.19
N SER A 161 -2.08 2.30 11.00
CA SER A 161 -1.82 1.33 12.06
C SER A 161 -0.31 1.12 12.23
N VAL A 162 0.10 0.47 13.31
CA VAL A 162 1.52 0.11 13.51
C VAL A 162 2.01 -0.79 12.36
N ARG A 163 1.20 -1.77 11.93
CA ARG A 163 1.52 -2.63 10.79
C ARG A 163 1.74 -1.83 9.51
N ASP A 164 0.78 -0.96 9.18
CA ASP A 164 0.81 -0.23 7.91
C ASP A 164 1.89 0.86 7.93
N ALA A 165 2.16 1.47 9.09
CA ALA A 165 3.29 2.38 9.26
C ALA A 165 4.64 1.68 9.04
N PHE A 166 4.79 0.44 9.53
CA PHE A 166 5.96 -0.37 9.26
C PHE A 166 6.06 -0.73 7.77
N GLY A 167 4.92 -1.13 7.15
CA GLY A 167 4.83 -1.39 5.72
C GLY A 167 5.27 -0.21 4.86
N LEU A 168 4.76 0.99 5.18
CA LEU A 168 5.15 2.24 4.51
C LEU A 168 6.67 2.50 4.63
N GLY A 169 7.25 2.21 5.81
CA GLY A 169 8.70 2.31 6.03
C GLY A 169 9.49 1.39 5.10
N VAL A 170 9.06 0.12 4.99
CA VAL A 170 9.70 -0.87 4.11
C VAL A 170 9.56 -0.44 2.64
N ASP A 171 8.37 -0.07 2.20
CA ASP A 171 8.14 0.38 0.82
C ASP A 171 8.95 1.63 0.48
N THR A 172 9.12 2.55 1.43
CA THR A 172 9.95 3.74 1.24
C THR A 172 11.43 3.39 1.06
N ILE A 173 11.97 2.48 1.87
CA ILE A 173 13.38 2.07 1.80
C ILE A 173 13.64 1.22 0.56
N THR A 174 12.68 0.40 0.13
CA THR A 174 12.83 -0.48 -1.04
C THR A 174 12.48 0.21 -2.35
N ASN A 175 11.96 1.44 -2.31
CA ASN A 175 11.60 2.18 -3.51
C ASN A 175 12.85 2.54 -4.32
N PRO A 176 12.95 2.11 -5.59
CA PRO A 176 14.08 2.45 -6.44
C PRO A 176 14.32 3.96 -6.58
N LEU A 177 13.26 4.76 -6.47
CA LEU A 177 13.35 6.23 -6.56
C LEU A 177 13.92 6.88 -5.29
N SER A 178 14.07 6.13 -4.19
CA SER A 178 14.64 6.66 -2.94
C SER A 178 16.17 6.67 -2.94
N PHE A 179 16.80 6.06 -3.94
CA PHE A 179 18.25 5.92 -4.06
C PHE A 179 18.86 6.77 -5.18
N GLY A 180 18.07 7.68 -5.80
CA GLY A 180 18.51 8.56 -6.88
C GLY A 180 19.04 9.91 -6.40
#